data_e2de7119e8667ec7dc932941b7411ee7
#
_entry.id   e2de7119e8667ec7dc932941b7411ee7
#
_cell.length_a   1.000
_cell.length_b   1.000
_cell.length_c   1.000
_cell.angle_alpha   90.00
_cell.angle_beta   90.00
_cell.angle_gamma   90.00
#
_symmetry.space_group_name_H-M   'P 1'
#
loop_
_entity.id
_entity.type
_entity.pdbx_description
1 polymer ?
#
loop_
_entity_poly.entity_id
_entity_poly.type
_entity_poly.pdbx_seq_one_letter_code
_entity_poly.pdbx_strand_id
1 'polypeptide(L)'
;MSNTQALFEQARELDVRYLLDRQMQGWNLPAVEACLDAFLDGIDVLYMTLCLDVLPASQAPGVSAPSAHGVDVQVVEHLVRRARASGKLRVADIAELNPGLDQDQRTARVAARLLASLIH
;
A
#
# COMPACT_ATOMS: atom_id res chain seq x y z
N MET A 1 8.55 12.80 -4.17
CA MET A 1 8.90 11.84 -3.10
C MET A 1 8.83 12.55 -1.77
N SER A 2 8.11 12.01 -0.82
CA SER A 2 7.99 12.57 0.54
C SER A 2 9.11 12.11 1.49
N ASN A 3 9.86 11.07 1.13
CA ASN A 3 10.93 10.52 1.97
C ASN A 3 12.28 11.19 1.69
N THR A 4 13.05 11.38 2.75
CA THR A 4 14.39 11.97 2.70
C THR A 4 15.44 10.93 2.31
N GLN A 5 16.62 11.41 1.87
CA GLN A 5 17.75 10.53 1.60
C GLN A 5 18.14 9.68 2.82
N ALA A 6 18.09 10.26 4.03
CA ALA A 6 18.42 9.55 5.26
C ALA A 6 17.50 8.34 5.51
N LEU A 7 16.20 8.45 5.19
CA LEU A 7 15.27 7.32 5.32
C LEU A 7 15.55 6.21 4.31
N PHE A 8 16.01 6.54 3.11
CA PHE A 8 16.43 5.52 2.14
C PHE A 8 17.74 4.83 2.55
N GLU A 9 18.65 5.56 3.18
CA GLU A 9 19.88 4.99 3.75
C GLU A 9 19.54 4.03 4.90
N GLN A 10 18.66 4.43 5.81
CA GLN A 10 18.17 3.57 6.89
C GLN A 10 17.46 2.31 6.37
N ALA A 11 16.64 2.44 5.33
CA ALA A 11 15.98 1.30 4.70
C ALA A 11 16.99 0.27 4.16
N ARG A 12 18.11 0.75 3.58
CA ARG A 12 19.19 -0.13 3.11
C ARG A 12 19.93 -0.82 4.27
N GLU A 13 20.21 -0.09 5.34
CA GLU A 13 20.87 -0.63 6.53
C GLU A 13 20.03 -1.73 7.21
N LEU A 14 18.71 -1.58 7.18
CA LEU A 14 17.77 -2.53 7.76
C LEU A 14 17.31 -3.64 6.78
N ASP A 15 17.90 -3.71 5.58
CA ASP A 15 17.51 -4.64 4.50
C ASP A 15 16.01 -4.54 4.13
N VAL A 16 15.45 -3.35 4.18
CA VAL A 16 14.06 -3.09 3.78
C VAL A 16 13.96 -3.05 2.26
N ARG A 17 13.15 -3.93 1.69
CA ARG A 17 12.80 -3.88 0.26
C ARG A 17 11.71 -2.85 0.04
N TYR A 18 11.86 -2.02 -0.97
CA TYR A 18 10.87 -1.02 -1.31
C TYR A 18 10.77 -0.81 -2.83
N LEU A 19 9.61 -0.37 -3.25
CA LEU A 19 9.35 0.13 -4.60
C LEU A 19 8.87 1.58 -4.50
N LEU A 20 9.28 2.39 -5.43
CA LEU A 20 8.79 3.77 -5.52
C LEU A 20 7.39 3.79 -6.17
N ASP A 21 6.57 4.76 -5.80
CA ASP A 21 5.22 4.94 -6.35
C ASP A 21 5.20 4.95 -7.89
N ARG A 22 6.18 5.61 -8.52
CA ARG A 22 6.35 5.64 -9.99
C ARG A 22 6.62 4.25 -10.61
N GLN A 23 7.08 3.29 -9.83
CA GLN A 23 7.32 1.90 -10.27
C GLN A 23 6.09 1.03 -10.05
N MET A 24 5.21 1.43 -9.12
CA MET A 24 4.00 0.69 -8.75
C MET A 24 2.79 1.15 -9.55
N GLN A 25 2.91 1.13 -10.87
CA GLN A 25 1.84 1.54 -11.79
C GLN A 25 1.29 0.34 -12.56
N GLY A 26 0.05 0.47 -13.07
CA GLY A 26 -0.62 -0.63 -13.77
C GLY A 26 0.16 -1.18 -14.96
N TRP A 27 0.90 -0.33 -15.68
CA TRP A 27 1.76 -0.76 -16.79
C TRP A 27 2.95 -1.62 -16.36
N ASN A 28 3.37 -1.53 -15.09
CA ASN A 28 4.50 -2.27 -14.52
C ASN A 28 4.06 -3.40 -13.59
N LEU A 29 2.78 -3.73 -13.58
CA LEU A 29 2.19 -4.69 -12.64
C LEU A 29 2.93 -6.05 -12.60
N PRO A 30 3.37 -6.65 -13.71
CA PRO A 30 4.11 -7.91 -13.66
C PRO A 30 5.40 -7.84 -12.82
N ALA A 31 6.14 -6.73 -12.90
CA ALA A 31 7.36 -6.54 -12.11
C ALA A 31 7.05 -6.32 -10.62
N VAL A 32 5.97 -5.58 -10.32
CA VAL A 32 5.50 -5.36 -8.96
C VAL A 32 5.03 -6.67 -8.32
N GLU A 33 4.28 -7.49 -9.05
CA GLU A 33 3.87 -8.84 -8.63
C GLU A 33 5.07 -9.72 -8.33
N ALA A 34 6.06 -9.75 -9.22
CA ALA A 34 7.27 -10.56 -9.03
C ALA A 34 8.03 -10.16 -7.77
N CYS A 35 8.08 -8.85 -7.47
CA CYS A 35 8.70 -8.34 -6.25
C CYS A 35 7.94 -8.78 -4.99
N LEU A 36 6.61 -8.71 -5.01
CA LEU A 36 5.77 -9.17 -3.91
C LEU A 36 5.90 -10.69 -3.71
N ASP A 37 5.86 -11.47 -4.79
CA ASP A 37 5.97 -12.92 -4.72
C ASP A 37 7.32 -13.35 -4.14
N ALA A 38 8.42 -12.74 -4.58
CA ALA A 38 9.75 -13.01 -4.05
C ALA A 38 9.85 -12.69 -2.55
N PHE A 39 9.18 -11.64 -2.09
CA PHE A 39 9.08 -11.35 -0.66
C PHE A 39 8.25 -12.39 0.08
N LEU A 40 7.09 -12.75 -0.45
CA LEU A 40 6.21 -13.76 0.15
C LEU A 40 6.84 -15.14 0.21
N ASP A 41 7.64 -15.52 -0.77
CA ASP A 41 8.36 -16.80 -0.78
C ASP A 41 9.37 -16.93 0.37
N GLY A 42 9.91 -15.81 0.82
CA GLY A 42 10.91 -15.77 1.90
C GLY A 42 10.33 -15.72 3.32
N ILE A 43 9.01 -15.72 3.49
CA ILE A 43 8.37 -15.62 4.80
C ILE A 43 7.32 -16.72 5.00
N ASP A 44 7.02 -17.03 6.26
CA ASP A 44 5.96 -17.99 6.64
C ASP A 44 4.67 -17.28 7.04
N VAL A 45 4.78 -16.10 7.62
CA VAL A 45 3.68 -15.29 8.15
C VAL A 45 3.78 -13.87 7.65
N LEU A 46 2.69 -13.32 7.15
CA LEU A 46 2.57 -11.95 6.69
C LEU A 46 1.74 -11.12 7.68
N TYR A 47 2.31 -10.01 8.13
CA TYR A 47 1.58 -8.86 8.67
C TYR A 47 1.56 -7.76 7.60
N MET A 48 0.39 -7.19 7.32
CA MET A 48 0.21 -6.18 6.29
C MET A 48 -0.40 -4.91 6.88
N THR A 49 0.26 -3.79 6.69
CA THR A 49 -0.31 -2.45 6.93
C THR A 49 -0.68 -1.80 5.60
N LEU A 50 -1.91 -1.34 5.48
CA LEU A 50 -2.37 -0.51 4.38
C LEU A 50 -2.44 0.95 4.84
N CYS A 51 -1.38 1.69 4.56
CA CYS A 51 -1.32 3.11 4.83
C CYS A 51 -2.02 3.87 3.70
N LEU A 52 -3.13 4.55 4.00
CA LEU A 52 -3.98 5.18 2.97
C LEU A 52 -3.31 6.34 2.23
N ASP A 53 -2.25 6.91 2.80
CA ASP A 53 -1.45 7.96 2.15
C ASP A 53 -0.57 7.44 1.00
N VAL A 54 -0.49 6.12 0.80
CA VAL A 54 0.11 5.53 -0.41
C VAL A 54 -0.70 5.85 -1.66
N LEU A 55 -1.99 6.10 -1.52
CA LEU A 55 -2.90 6.42 -2.63
C LEU A 55 -2.73 7.88 -3.09
N PRO A 56 -3.07 8.18 -4.36
CA PRO A 56 -3.11 9.57 -4.81
C PRO A 56 -4.11 10.39 -3.98
N ALA A 57 -3.81 11.66 -3.74
CA ALA A 57 -4.72 12.58 -3.04
C ALA A 57 -6.08 12.72 -3.73
N SER A 58 -6.16 12.50 -5.04
CA SER A 58 -7.41 12.45 -5.80
C SER A 58 -8.33 11.29 -5.40
N GLN A 59 -7.75 10.18 -4.92
CA GLN A 59 -8.48 8.99 -4.49
C GLN A 59 -8.65 8.92 -2.96
N ALA A 60 -7.67 9.42 -2.22
CA ALA A 60 -7.66 9.40 -0.76
C ALA A 60 -7.18 10.75 -0.18
N PRO A 61 -8.03 11.79 -0.21
CA PRO A 61 -7.67 13.10 0.35
C PRO A 61 -7.68 13.13 1.88
N GLY A 62 -8.39 12.22 2.55
CA GLY A 62 -8.59 12.18 3.99
C GLY A 62 -7.41 11.56 4.75
N VAL A 63 -6.21 12.08 4.52
CA VAL A 63 -4.95 11.66 5.17
C VAL A 63 -4.13 12.89 5.55
N SER A 64 -3.27 12.77 6.56
CA SER A 64 -2.44 13.90 7.04
C SER A 64 -1.32 14.29 6.06
N ALA A 65 -0.81 13.34 5.28
CA ALA A 65 0.28 13.54 4.32
C ALA A 65 -0.09 13.03 2.92
N PRO A 66 -0.99 13.75 2.21
CA PRO A 66 -1.50 13.31 0.91
C PRO A 66 -0.39 13.23 -0.15
N SER A 67 -0.42 12.16 -0.93
CA SER A 67 0.54 11.92 -2.00
C SER A 67 0.08 12.62 -3.30
N ALA A 68 0.99 13.34 -3.94
CA ALA A 68 0.69 13.98 -5.24
C ALA A 68 0.61 12.95 -6.38
N HIS A 69 1.44 11.91 -6.34
CA HIS A 69 1.45 10.83 -7.34
C HIS A 69 0.77 9.58 -6.78
N GLY A 70 1.40 8.92 -5.84
CA GLY A 70 0.84 7.75 -5.16
C GLY A 70 0.72 6.51 -6.05
N VAL A 71 0.10 5.50 -5.48
CA VAL A 71 -0.20 4.22 -6.14
C VAL A 71 -1.71 4.09 -6.29
N ASP A 72 -2.17 3.85 -7.52
CA ASP A 72 -3.59 3.74 -7.83
C ASP A 72 -4.27 2.65 -6.97
N VAL A 73 -5.49 2.93 -6.52
CA VAL A 73 -6.27 2.01 -5.69
C VAL A 73 -6.45 0.63 -6.34
N GLN A 74 -6.54 0.56 -7.66
CA GLN A 74 -6.66 -0.72 -8.38
C GLN A 74 -5.41 -1.57 -8.23
N VAL A 75 -4.23 -0.95 -8.27
CA VAL A 75 -2.95 -1.63 -8.04
C VAL A 75 -2.86 -2.12 -6.60
N VAL A 76 -3.18 -1.25 -5.64
CA VAL A 76 -3.18 -1.61 -4.21
C VAL A 76 -4.14 -2.76 -3.94
N GLU A 77 -5.38 -2.69 -4.43
CA GLU A 77 -6.37 -3.75 -4.26
C GLU A 77 -5.90 -5.08 -4.87
N HIS A 78 -5.29 -5.03 -6.04
CA HIS A 78 -4.73 -6.22 -6.69
C HIS A 78 -3.64 -6.89 -5.83
N LEU A 79 -2.72 -6.09 -5.29
CA LEU A 79 -1.64 -6.58 -4.42
C LEU A 79 -2.17 -7.15 -3.09
N VAL A 80 -3.18 -6.51 -2.52
CA VAL A 80 -3.88 -7.01 -1.31
C VAL A 80 -4.47 -8.40 -1.57
N ARG A 81 -5.18 -8.57 -2.69
CA ARG A 81 -5.77 -9.87 -3.05
C ARG A 81 -4.70 -10.93 -3.30
N ARG A 82 -3.59 -10.55 -3.94
CA ARG A 82 -2.46 -11.45 -4.17
C ARG A 82 -1.79 -11.88 -2.87
N ALA A 83 -1.53 -10.95 -1.98
CA ALA A 83 -0.96 -11.23 -0.66
C ALA A 83 -1.87 -12.15 0.17
N ARG A 84 -3.18 -11.89 0.14
CA ARG A 84 -4.17 -12.76 0.78
C ARG A 84 -4.18 -14.18 0.17
N ALA A 85 -4.14 -14.30 -1.15
CA ALA A 85 -4.14 -15.58 -1.86
C ALA A 85 -2.90 -16.45 -1.54
N SER A 86 -1.82 -15.86 -1.04
CA SER A 86 -0.63 -16.61 -0.59
C SER A 86 -0.91 -17.54 0.60
N GLY A 87 -2.01 -17.32 1.33
CA GLY A 87 -2.34 -18.03 2.55
C GLY A 87 -1.48 -17.68 3.76
N LYS A 88 -0.57 -16.70 3.64
CA LYS A 88 0.37 -16.30 4.69
C LYS A 88 -0.11 -15.11 5.53
N LEU A 89 -1.12 -14.37 5.06
CA LEU A 89 -1.69 -13.21 5.76
C LEU A 89 -2.37 -13.64 7.06
N ARG A 90 -1.89 -13.14 8.19
CA ARG A 90 -2.46 -13.42 9.53
C ARG A 90 -3.01 -12.18 10.22
N VAL A 91 -2.39 -11.04 10.01
CA VAL A 91 -2.80 -9.77 10.58
C VAL A 91 -2.76 -8.71 9.50
N ALA A 92 -3.77 -7.86 9.46
CA ALA A 92 -3.77 -6.67 8.62
C ALA A 92 -4.40 -5.50 9.36
N ASP A 93 -3.92 -4.31 9.08
CA ASP A 93 -4.53 -3.06 9.51
C ASP A 93 -4.61 -2.04 8.38
N ILE A 94 -5.45 -1.04 8.58
CA ILE A 94 -5.54 0.15 7.71
C ILE A 94 -5.22 1.36 8.57
N ALA A 95 -4.27 2.15 8.14
CA ALA A 95 -3.77 3.31 8.86
C ALA A 95 -3.99 4.62 8.09
N GLU A 96 -3.84 5.73 8.79
CA GLU A 96 -3.81 7.09 8.24
C GLU A 96 -5.17 7.66 7.77
N LEU A 97 -6.29 7.02 8.03
CA LEU A 97 -7.57 7.65 7.80
C LEU A 97 -7.78 8.83 8.76
N ASN A 98 -7.91 10.03 8.21
CA ASN A 98 -8.27 11.23 8.95
C ASN A 98 -9.63 11.75 8.46
N PRO A 99 -10.73 11.44 9.17
CA PRO A 99 -12.08 11.87 8.75
C PRO A 99 -12.25 13.38 8.67
N GLY A 100 -11.50 14.14 9.48
CA GLY A 100 -11.54 15.60 9.48
C GLY A 100 -10.98 16.26 8.23
N LEU A 101 -10.15 15.52 7.48
CA LEU A 101 -9.56 15.96 6.21
C LEU A 101 -10.25 15.32 4.98
N ASP A 102 -11.17 14.38 5.21
CA ASP A 102 -11.81 13.66 4.12
C ASP A 102 -12.83 14.52 3.38
N GLN A 103 -13.08 14.20 2.12
CA GLN A 103 -14.03 14.87 1.24
C GLN A 103 -15.09 13.86 0.81
N ASP A 104 -16.35 14.13 1.12
CA ASP A 104 -17.49 13.26 0.78
C ASP A 104 -17.31 11.80 1.22
N GLN A 105 -16.57 11.57 2.29
CA GLN A 105 -16.22 10.23 2.77
C GLN A 105 -15.48 9.37 1.72
N ARG A 106 -14.82 10.00 0.79
CA ARG A 106 -14.14 9.34 -0.33
C ARG A 106 -13.06 8.37 0.17
N THR A 107 -12.20 8.84 1.07
CA THR A 107 -11.13 8.03 1.66
C THR A 107 -11.69 6.90 2.52
N ALA A 108 -12.73 7.18 3.31
CA ALA A 108 -13.40 6.16 4.12
C ALA A 108 -14.01 5.05 3.25
N ARG A 109 -14.61 5.40 2.11
CA ARG A 109 -15.15 4.42 1.15
C ARG A 109 -14.06 3.58 0.51
N VAL A 110 -12.93 4.18 0.15
CA VAL A 110 -11.77 3.44 -0.37
C VAL A 110 -11.22 2.49 0.70
N ALA A 111 -11.07 2.96 1.94
CA ALA A 111 -10.64 2.12 3.05
C ALA A 111 -11.57 0.92 3.26
N ALA A 112 -12.90 1.14 3.23
CA ALA A 112 -13.89 0.07 3.34
C ALA A 112 -13.78 -0.97 2.21
N ARG A 113 -13.51 -0.52 0.97
CA ARG A 113 -13.28 -1.41 -0.17
C ARG A 113 -12.01 -2.26 0.01
N LEU A 114 -10.91 -1.64 0.43
CA LEU A 114 -9.67 -2.36 0.69
C LEU A 114 -9.82 -3.35 1.84
N LEU A 115 -10.55 -2.96 2.90
CA LEU A 115 -10.88 -3.87 4.00
C LEU A 115 -11.69 -5.08 3.52
N ALA A 116 -12.69 -4.86 2.66
CA ALA A 116 -13.46 -5.95 2.06
C ALA A 116 -12.55 -6.91 1.27
N SER A 117 -11.55 -6.40 0.55
CA SER A 117 -10.59 -7.23 -0.21
C SER A 117 -9.64 -8.03 0.69
N LEU A 118 -9.40 -7.57 1.93
CA LEU A 118 -8.66 -8.33 2.95
C LEU A 118 -9.47 -9.51 3.51
N ILE A 119 -10.80 -9.38 3.57
CA ILE A 119 -11.68 -10.36 4.20
C ILE A 119 -12.24 -11.36 3.18
N HIS A 120 -12.60 -10.87 2.01
CA HIS A 120 -13.27 -11.63 0.93
C HIS A 120 -12.41 -11.77 -0.29
#